data_32980d9573ef1550015b42e336559489
#
_entry.id   32980d9573ef1550015b42e336559489
#
_cell.length_a   1.000
_cell.length_b   1.000
_cell.length_c   1.000
_cell.angle_alpha   90.00
_cell.angle_beta   90.00
_cell.angle_gamma   90.00
#
_symmetry.space_group_name_H-M   'P 1'
#
loop_
_entity.id
_entity.type
_entity.pdbx_description
1 polymer ?
#
loop_
_entity_poly.entity_id
_entity_poly.type
_entity_poly.pdbx_seq_one_letter_code
_entity_poly.pdbx_strand_id
1 'polypeptide(L)'
;MRFIGIDPATKTGFVALNEDGEVVVELELKGDGKVVKGGITAEQLVSLENQFYKLLLPGDIICIEDTPFKTNDAITVGMIHGGLRSMMFRKKLDFDVVNAMWTKKYVGVKVEKGQTEKEKKDAIKAAVLQQFGYTHKSHNVVDAYIIARIALNLHRMRNYDPLIDNNRLQSEVVEEIMQKAE
;
A
#
# COMPACT_ATOMS: atom_id res chain seq x y z
N MET A 1 10.10 -15.67 1.44
CA MET A 1 9.73 -14.41 2.10
C MET A 1 8.66 -13.73 1.26
N ARG A 2 7.75 -12.91 1.86
CA ARG A 2 6.77 -12.15 1.08
C ARG A 2 6.91 -10.67 1.40
N PHE A 3 6.66 -9.83 0.39
CA PHE A 3 6.70 -8.37 0.48
C PHE A 3 5.30 -7.84 0.27
N ILE A 4 4.76 -7.22 1.30
CA ILE A 4 3.35 -6.87 1.39
C ILE A 4 3.17 -5.37 1.21
N GLY A 5 2.26 -5.00 0.31
CA GLY A 5 1.75 -3.64 0.19
C GLY A 5 0.28 -3.57 0.57
N ILE A 6 -0.06 -2.57 1.38
CA ILE A 6 -1.43 -2.32 1.86
C ILE A 6 -1.79 -0.87 1.56
N ASP A 7 -2.88 -0.67 0.81
CA ASP A 7 -3.53 0.63 0.59
C ASP A 7 -4.86 0.68 1.33
N PRO A 8 -4.90 1.24 2.56
CA PRO A 8 -6.08 1.22 3.43
C PRO A 8 -7.18 2.15 2.92
N ALA A 9 -8.31 1.56 2.57
CA ALA A 9 -9.53 2.24 2.16
C ALA A 9 -10.76 1.41 2.55
N THR A 10 -11.98 1.89 2.31
CA THR A 10 -13.22 1.08 2.49
C THR A 10 -13.22 -0.19 1.62
N LYS A 11 -12.45 -0.15 0.54
CA LYS A 11 -12.03 -1.29 -0.26
C LYS A 11 -10.51 -1.29 -0.25
N THR A 12 -9.94 -1.96 0.71
CA THR A 12 -8.50 -1.97 0.96
C THR A 12 -7.77 -2.83 -0.07
N GLY A 13 -6.74 -2.27 -0.72
CA GLY A 13 -5.84 -3.01 -1.58
C GLY A 13 -4.84 -3.82 -0.77
N PHE A 14 -4.61 -5.05 -1.18
CA PHE A 14 -3.59 -5.96 -0.64
C PHE A 14 -2.83 -6.65 -1.76
N VAL A 15 -1.51 -6.55 -1.76
CA VAL A 15 -0.64 -7.27 -2.70
C VAL A 15 0.52 -7.88 -1.93
N ALA A 16 0.81 -9.15 -2.24
CA ALA A 16 2.01 -9.83 -1.78
C ALA A 16 2.88 -10.20 -2.98
N LEU A 17 4.16 -9.88 -2.92
CA LEU A 17 5.18 -10.26 -3.90
C LEU A 17 6.13 -11.30 -3.33
N ASN A 18 6.75 -12.10 -4.20
CA ASN A 18 7.91 -12.94 -3.86
C ASN A 18 9.23 -12.14 -3.98
N GLU A 19 10.36 -12.79 -3.77
CA GLU A 19 11.70 -12.17 -3.83
C GLU A 19 12.12 -11.70 -5.23
N ASP A 20 11.48 -12.23 -6.27
CA ASP A 20 11.69 -11.83 -7.67
C ASP A 20 10.77 -10.69 -8.08
N GLY A 21 9.88 -10.23 -7.19
CA GLY A 21 8.90 -9.17 -7.45
C GLY A 21 7.67 -9.63 -8.22
N GLU A 22 7.42 -10.93 -8.28
CA GLU A 22 6.22 -11.51 -8.89
C GLU A 22 5.05 -11.51 -7.89
N VAL A 23 3.84 -11.27 -8.40
CA VAL A 23 2.63 -11.27 -7.59
C VAL A 23 2.26 -12.70 -7.18
N VAL A 24 2.21 -12.96 -5.87
CA VAL A 24 1.74 -14.24 -5.31
C VAL A 24 0.32 -14.17 -4.74
N VAL A 25 -0.11 -12.97 -4.30
CA VAL A 25 -1.48 -12.69 -3.87
C VAL A 25 -1.84 -11.25 -4.23
N GLU A 26 -3.03 -11.04 -4.79
CA GLU A 26 -3.61 -9.73 -5.00
C GLU A 26 -5.11 -9.75 -4.67
N LEU A 27 -5.56 -8.83 -3.80
CA LEU A 27 -6.93 -8.80 -3.31
C LEU A 27 -7.41 -7.36 -3.12
N GLU A 28 -8.70 -7.12 -3.39
CA GLU A 28 -9.42 -5.96 -2.90
C GLU A 28 -10.36 -6.42 -1.78
N LEU A 29 -10.08 -6.02 -0.54
CA LEU A 29 -10.77 -6.47 0.66
C LEU A 29 -11.71 -5.38 1.18
N LYS A 30 -12.86 -5.79 1.66
CA LYS A 30 -13.80 -4.92 2.38
C LYS A 30 -14.36 -5.67 3.59
N GLY A 31 -14.73 -4.93 4.62
CA GLY A 31 -15.43 -5.51 5.76
C GLY A 31 -16.82 -5.99 5.37
N ASP A 32 -17.21 -7.16 5.91
CA ASP A 32 -18.55 -7.68 5.83
C ASP A 32 -19.45 -6.94 6.82
N GLY A 33 -20.74 -6.83 6.53
CA GLY A 33 -21.73 -6.19 7.37
C GLY A 33 -22.58 -5.14 6.63
N LYS A 34 -23.46 -4.47 7.36
CA LYS A 34 -24.37 -3.48 6.80
C LYS A 34 -23.62 -2.26 6.31
N VAL A 35 -23.82 -1.93 5.03
CA VAL A 35 -23.21 -0.72 4.42
C VAL A 35 -23.88 0.54 4.96
N VAL A 36 -23.07 1.50 5.42
CA VAL A 36 -23.51 2.85 5.82
C VAL A 36 -22.97 3.88 4.83
N LYS A 37 -23.77 4.91 4.56
CA LYS A 37 -23.35 5.99 3.65
C LYS A 37 -22.27 6.84 4.32
N GLY A 38 -21.12 6.97 3.65
CA GLY A 38 -20.04 7.86 4.09
C GLY A 38 -19.29 7.38 5.33
N GLY A 39 -19.25 6.07 5.61
CA GLY A 39 -18.55 5.57 6.78
C GLY A 39 -18.23 4.07 6.73
N ILE A 40 -17.70 3.58 7.83
CA ILE A 40 -17.49 2.16 8.10
C ILE A 40 -18.09 1.82 9.46
N THR A 41 -18.84 0.71 9.57
CA THR A 41 -19.34 0.25 10.85
C THR A 41 -18.27 -0.49 11.64
N ALA A 42 -18.44 -0.59 12.97
CA ALA A 42 -17.54 -1.41 13.79
C ALA A 42 -17.50 -2.88 13.34
N GLU A 43 -18.65 -3.44 12.92
CA GLU A 43 -18.73 -4.79 12.37
C GLU A 43 -17.87 -4.95 11.10
N GLN A 44 -17.99 -4.00 10.16
CA GLN A 44 -17.19 -4.01 8.95
C GLN A 44 -15.69 -3.84 9.23
N LEU A 45 -15.33 -2.97 10.19
CA LEU A 45 -13.94 -2.76 10.57
C LEU A 45 -13.33 -4.03 11.17
N VAL A 46 -14.03 -4.66 12.11
CA VAL A 46 -13.60 -5.94 12.73
C VAL A 46 -13.50 -7.05 11.68
N SER A 47 -14.46 -7.13 10.76
CA SER A 47 -14.40 -8.11 9.67
C SER A 47 -13.16 -7.88 8.79
N LEU A 48 -12.87 -6.63 8.42
CA LEU A 48 -11.69 -6.27 7.63
C LEU A 48 -10.40 -6.64 8.39
N GLU A 49 -10.27 -6.26 9.67
CA GLU A 49 -9.12 -6.64 10.50
C GLU A 49 -8.94 -8.15 10.57
N ASN A 50 -10.02 -8.93 10.73
CA ASN A 50 -9.97 -10.39 10.79
C ASN A 50 -9.51 -11.02 9.45
N GLN A 51 -9.90 -10.44 8.31
CA GLN A 51 -9.42 -10.87 6.99
C GLN A 51 -7.91 -10.65 6.88
N PHE A 52 -7.41 -9.46 7.23
CA PHE A 52 -5.98 -9.15 7.25
C PHE A 52 -5.21 -10.01 8.26
N TYR A 53 -5.77 -10.25 9.44
CA TYR A 53 -5.16 -11.11 10.45
C TYR A 53 -4.86 -12.53 9.91
N LYS A 54 -5.75 -13.07 9.05
CA LYS A 54 -5.56 -14.38 8.42
C LYS A 54 -4.57 -14.35 7.27
N LEU A 55 -4.49 -13.25 6.54
CA LEU A 55 -3.65 -13.11 5.34
C LEU A 55 -2.18 -12.83 5.67
N LEU A 56 -1.92 -11.97 6.67
CA LEU A 56 -0.57 -11.62 7.06
C LEU A 56 0.08 -12.74 7.86
N LEU A 57 1.32 -13.07 7.54
CA LEU A 57 2.09 -14.16 8.16
C LEU A 57 3.30 -13.63 8.91
N PRO A 58 3.79 -14.35 9.93
CA PRO A 58 5.10 -14.07 10.52
C PRO A 58 6.20 -14.11 9.45
N GLY A 59 7.07 -13.12 9.44
CA GLY A 59 8.15 -12.99 8.46
C GLY A 59 7.77 -12.27 7.17
N ASP A 60 6.53 -11.78 7.04
CA ASP A 60 6.17 -10.82 5.99
C ASP A 60 6.90 -9.49 6.20
N ILE A 61 7.42 -8.91 5.14
CA ILE A 61 7.94 -7.54 5.10
C ILE A 61 6.81 -6.64 4.63
N ILE A 62 6.31 -5.79 5.52
CA ILE A 62 5.05 -5.08 5.31
C ILE A 62 5.30 -3.58 5.15
N CYS A 63 4.74 -3.00 4.08
CA CYS A 63 4.54 -1.57 3.96
C CYS A 63 3.04 -1.25 3.88
N ILE A 64 2.63 -0.19 4.57
CA ILE A 64 1.26 0.32 4.55
C ILE A 64 1.26 1.80 4.19
N GLU A 65 0.29 2.24 3.38
CA GLU A 65 0.16 3.67 3.08
C GLU A 65 -0.08 4.48 4.36
N ASP A 66 0.46 5.70 4.38
CA ASP A 66 0.24 6.63 5.49
C ASP A 66 -1.18 7.22 5.46
N THR A 67 -1.67 7.61 6.65
CA THR A 67 -3.00 8.20 6.77
C THR A 67 -3.02 9.57 6.09
N PRO A 68 -3.89 9.82 5.11
CA PRO A 68 -3.96 11.12 4.46
C PRO A 68 -4.50 12.19 5.44
N PHE A 69 -3.78 13.31 5.57
CA PHE A 69 -4.16 14.40 6.47
C PHE A 69 -5.40 15.19 6.01
N LYS A 70 -5.70 15.19 4.71
CA LYS A 70 -6.80 15.94 4.11
C LYS A 70 -7.64 15.02 3.23
N THR A 71 -8.73 14.54 3.77
CA THR A 71 -9.72 13.75 3.04
C THR A 71 -11.13 14.09 3.52
N ASN A 72 -12.11 14.02 2.62
CA ASN A 72 -13.51 14.23 2.97
C ASN A 72 -14.04 13.16 3.95
N ASP A 73 -13.42 12.00 3.97
CA ASP A 73 -13.80 10.84 4.80
C ASP A 73 -12.77 10.56 5.91
N ALA A 74 -12.15 11.62 6.47
CA ALA A 74 -11.03 11.53 7.43
C ALA A 74 -11.30 10.57 8.59
N ILE A 75 -12.52 10.56 9.13
CA ILE A 75 -12.90 9.68 10.25
C ILE A 75 -12.85 8.21 9.80
N THR A 76 -13.51 7.89 8.70
CA THR A 76 -13.57 6.51 8.16
C THR A 76 -12.18 6.00 7.81
N VAL A 77 -11.40 6.81 7.11
CA VAL A 77 -10.02 6.49 6.74
C VAL A 77 -9.17 6.30 7.98
N GLY A 78 -9.26 7.20 8.97
CA GLY A 78 -8.56 7.10 10.25
C GLY A 78 -8.90 5.83 11.03
N MET A 79 -10.18 5.42 11.05
CA MET A 79 -10.60 4.17 11.70
C MET A 79 -9.98 2.94 11.02
N ILE A 80 -9.96 2.90 9.68
CA ILE A 80 -9.38 1.78 8.92
C ILE A 80 -7.86 1.70 9.15
N HIS A 81 -7.15 2.80 9.01
CA HIS A 81 -5.71 2.84 9.26
C HIS A 81 -5.36 2.47 10.70
N GLY A 82 -6.09 3.03 11.67
CA GLY A 82 -5.89 2.74 13.09
C GLY A 82 -6.18 1.27 13.41
N GLY A 83 -7.27 0.72 12.89
CA GLY A 83 -7.65 -0.68 13.07
C GLY A 83 -6.60 -1.65 12.52
N LEU A 84 -6.18 -1.47 11.26
CA LEU A 84 -5.19 -2.34 10.63
C LEU A 84 -3.82 -2.27 11.33
N ARG A 85 -3.33 -1.06 11.66
CA ARG A 85 -2.06 -0.87 12.39
C ARG A 85 -2.13 -1.48 13.79
N SER A 86 -3.22 -1.25 14.53
CA SER A 86 -3.45 -1.85 15.85
C SER A 86 -3.49 -3.39 15.78
N MET A 87 -4.15 -3.94 14.76
CA MET A 87 -4.19 -5.38 14.53
C MET A 87 -2.80 -5.96 14.26
N MET A 88 -2.00 -5.34 13.37
CA MET A 88 -0.63 -5.76 13.08
C MET A 88 0.25 -5.72 14.33
N PHE A 89 0.15 -4.65 15.13
CA PHE A 89 0.88 -4.53 16.40
C PHE A 89 0.51 -5.65 17.38
N ARG A 90 -0.81 -5.94 17.56
CA ARG A 90 -1.26 -7.06 18.39
C ARG A 90 -0.77 -8.42 17.89
N LYS A 91 -0.60 -8.56 16.58
CA LYS A 91 -0.06 -9.75 15.93
C LYS A 91 1.47 -9.83 15.98
N LYS A 92 2.14 -8.82 16.54
CA LYS A 92 3.61 -8.68 16.60
C LYS A 92 4.25 -8.68 15.22
N LEU A 93 3.62 -7.98 14.28
CA LEU A 93 4.15 -7.73 12.95
C LEU A 93 4.65 -6.30 12.86
N ASP A 94 5.89 -6.15 12.44
CA ASP A 94 6.48 -4.85 12.12
C ASP A 94 6.03 -4.40 10.73
N PHE A 95 5.95 -3.09 10.51
CA PHE A 95 5.61 -2.52 9.22
C PHE A 95 6.23 -1.14 9.04
N ASP A 96 6.54 -0.81 7.80
CA ASP A 96 6.94 0.53 7.39
C ASP A 96 5.74 1.32 6.88
N VAL A 97 5.82 2.64 7.02
CA VAL A 97 4.78 3.56 6.55
C VAL A 97 5.25 4.30 5.30
N VAL A 98 4.46 4.24 4.24
CA VAL A 98 4.76 4.83 2.93
C VAL A 98 3.83 5.99 2.64
N ASN A 99 4.36 7.18 2.42
CA ASN A 99 3.58 8.36 2.07
C ASN A 99 3.02 8.24 0.64
N ALA A 100 1.78 8.66 0.42
CA ALA A 100 1.12 8.68 -0.91
C ALA A 100 1.86 9.49 -1.98
N MET A 101 2.74 10.44 -1.60
CA MET A 101 3.59 11.14 -2.56
C MET A 101 4.75 10.26 -3.04
N TRP A 102 5.25 9.38 -2.19
CA TRP A 102 6.31 8.44 -2.55
C TRP A 102 5.84 7.38 -3.53
N THR A 103 4.61 6.88 -3.39
CA THR A 103 4.06 5.92 -4.37
C THR A 103 3.99 6.53 -5.76
N LYS A 104 3.54 7.79 -5.89
CA LYS A 104 3.51 8.53 -7.16
C LYS A 104 4.90 8.81 -7.71
N LYS A 105 5.84 9.27 -6.85
CA LYS A 105 7.24 9.50 -7.22
C LYS A 105 7.92 8.22 -7.70
N TYR A 106 7.64 7.09 -7.05
CA TYR A 106 8.22 5.78 -7.36
C TYR A 106 7.91 5.34 -8.80
N VAL A 107 6.71 5.63 -9.28
CA VAL A 107 6.30 5.34 -10.67
C VAL A 107 6.46 6.54 -11.62
N GLY A 108 7.10 7.63 -11.16
CA GLY A 108 7.42 8.79 -12.00
C GLY A 108 6.20 9.64 -12.39
N VAL A 109 5.07 9.51 -11.68
CA VAL A 109 3.86 10.29 -11.96
C VAL A 109 3.92 11.63 -11.24
N LYS A 110 3.93 12.71 -12.02
CA LYS A 110 3.77 14.07 -11.50
C LYS A 110 2.30 14.45 -11.52
N VAL A 111 1.78 14.86 -10.37
CA VAL A 111 0.41 15.37 -10.24
C VAL A 111 0.40 16.85 -10.60
N GLU A 112 -0.33 17.22 -11.63
CA GLU A 112 -0.48 18.62 -12.06
C GLU A 112 -1.69 19.27 -11.38
N LYS A 113 -1.61 20.59 -11.22
CA LYS A 113 -2.71 21.39 -10.67
C LYS A 113 -3.90 21.36 -11.66
N GLY A 114 -5.07 20.96 -11.16
CA GLY A 114 -6.31 20.89 -11.98
C GLY A 114 -6.66 19.50 -12.49
N GLN A 115 -5.79 18.50 -12.35
CA GLN A 115 -6.14 17.11 -12.67
C GLN A 115 -7.22 16.57 -11.74
N THR A 116 -8.19 15.88 -12.33
CA THR A 116 -9.22 15.14 -11.59
C THR A 116 -8.60 13.90 -10.91
N GLU A 117 -9.26 13.40 -9.87
CA GLU A 117 -8.82 12.16 -9.19
C GLU A 117 -8.81 10.95 -10.15
N LYS A 118 -9.71 10.91 -11.12
CA LYS A 118 -9.73 9.86 -12.14
C LYS A 118 -8.48 9.92 -13.02
N GLU A 119 -8.14 11.10 -13.55
CA GLU A 119 -6.95 11.28 -14.40
C GLU A 119 -5.66 10.91 -13.67
N LYS A 120 -5.54 11.27 -12.37
CA LYS A 120 -4.39 10.90 -11.55
C LYS A 120 -4.27 9.37 -11.41
N LYS A 121 -5.38 8.70 -11.12
CA LYS A 121 -5.44 7.24 -10.97
C LYS A 121 -5.13 6.51 -12.28
N ASP A 122 -5.67 6.99 -13.38
CA ASP A 122 -5.40 6.44 -14.71
C ASP A 122 -3.93 6.62 -15.12
N ALA A 123 -3.32 7.76 -14.78
CA ALA A 123 -1.90 8.01 -15.00
C ALA A 123 -1.00 7.07 -14.19
N ILE A 124 -1.31 6.82 -12.91
CA ILE A 124 -0.60 5.85 -12.06
C ILE A 124 -0.69 4.45 -12.67
N LYS A 125 -1.90 4.03 -13.05
CA LYS A 125 -2.13 2.72 -13.64
C LYS A 125 -1.36 2.52 -14.96
N ALA A 126 -1.34 3.54 -15.81
CA ALA A 126 -0.56 3.52 -17.05
C ALA A 126 0.95 3.43 -16.79
N ALA A 127 1.46 4.18 -15.81
CA ALA A 127 2.87 4.13 -15.42
C ALA A 127 3.28 2.76 -14.86
N VAL A 128 2.43 2.15 -14.02
CA VAL A 128 2.66 0.79 -13.49
C VAL A 128 2.68 -0.25 -14.60
N LEU A 129 1.73 -0.17 -15.54
CA LEU A 129 1.70 -1.06 -16.71
C LEU A 129 2.97 -0.91 -17.55
N GLN A 130 3.39 0.33 -17.82
CA GLN A 130 4.57 0.60 -18.63
C GLN A 130 5.88 0.11 -17.99
N GLN A 131 6.02 0.31 -16.67
CA GLN A 131 7.28 0.00 -15.97
C GLN A 131 7.41 -1.45 -15.54
N PHE A 132 6.30 -2.06 -15.10
CA PHE A 132 6.31 -3.38 -14.48
C PHE A 132 5.48 -4.42 -15.23
N GLY A 133 4.77 -4.05 -16.31
CA GLY A 133 3.85 -4.94 -17.01
C GLY A 133 2.62 -5.35 -16.17
N TYR A 134 2.39 -4.69 -15.04
CA TYR A 134 1.32 -5.03 -14.12
C TYR A 134 0.09 -4.13 -14.31
N THR A 135 -1.08 -4.74 -14.22
CA THR A 135 -2.37 -4.03 -14.25
C THR A 135 -3.43 -4.75 -13.43
N HIS A 136 -4.31 -3.99 -12.79
CA HIS A 136 -5.47 -4.54 -12.08
C HIS A 136 -6.68 -3.61 -12.27
N LYS A 137 -7.93 -4.16 -12.17
CA LYS A 137 -9.17 -3.38 -12.29
C LYS A 137 -9.33 -2.34 -11.17
N SER A 138 -8.97 -2.69 -9.94
CA SER A 138 -9.01 -1.81 -8.77
C SER A 138 -7.77 -0.93 -8.69
N HIS A 139 -7.96 0.37 -8.50
CA HIS A 139 -6.86 1.31 -8.26
C HIS A 139 -6.17 1.04 -6.92
N ASN A 140 -6.93 0.69 -5.88
CA ASN A 140 -6.36 0.40 -4.56
C ASN A 140 -5.42 -0.81 -4.60
N VAL A 141 -5.70 -1.81 -5.45
CA VAL A 141 -4.78 -2.94 -5.65
C VAL A 141 -3.53 -2.50 -6.44
N VAL A 142 -3.67 -1.59 -7.41
CA VAL A 142 -2.51 -1.01 -8.11
C VAL A 142 -1.63 -0.21 -7.15
N ASP A 143 -2.22 0.61 -6.28
CA ASP A 143 -1.48 1.37 -5.27
C ASP A 143 -0.81 0.42 -4.26
N ALA A 144 -1.51 -0.64 -3.80
CA ALA A 144 -0.92 -1.69 -2.97
C ALA A 144 0.24 -2.43 -3.66
N TYR A 145 0.18 -2.64 -4.98
CA TYR A 145 1.29 -3.21 -5.75
C TYR A 145 2.54 -2.32 -5.68
N ILE A 146 2.40 -1.01 -5.87
CA ILE A 146 3.53 -0.07 -5.77
C ILE A 146 4.13 -0.13 -4.36
N ILE A 147 3.28 -0.15 -3.32
CA ILE A 147 3.71 -0.23 -1.93
C ILE A 147 4.47 -1.55 -1.66
N ALA A 148 4.02 -2.68 -2.25
CA ALA A 148 4.72 -3.96 -2.15
C ALA A 148 6.10 -3.94 -2.85
N ARG A 149 6.23 -3.26 -4.00
CA ARG A 149 7.52 -3.02 -4.68
C ARG A 149 8.46 -2.20 -3.79
N ILE A 150 7.94 -1.18 -3.11
CA ILE A 150 8.71 -0.38 -2.14
C ILE A 150 9.15 -1.28 -0.97
N ALA A 151 8.28 -2.13 -0.42
CA ALA A 151 8.63 -3.06 0.66
C ALA A 151 9.80 -3.99 0.27
N LEU A 152 9.77 -4.53 -0.95
CA LEU A 152 10.83 -5.38 -1.49
C LEU A 152 12.17 -4.63 -1.58
N ASN A 153 12.15 -3.41 -2.13
CA ASN A 153 13.39 -2.63 -2.28
C ASN A 153 13.91 -2.07 -0.95
N LEU A 154 13.04 -1.72 0.00
CA LEU A 154 13.43 -1.36 1.37
C LEU A 154 14.16 -2.52 2.07
N HIS A 155 13.63 -3.73 1.95
CA HIS A 155 14.27 -4.92 2.50
C HIS A 155 15.65 -5.17 1.88
N ARG A 156 15.76 -5.08 0.55
CA ARG A 156 17.03 -5.24 -0.16
C ARG A 156 18.05 -4.18 0.27
N MET A 157 17.64 -2.91 0.35
CA MET A 157 18.52 -1.82 0.80
C MET A 157 19.04 -2.05 2.23
N ARG A 158 18.17 -2.50 3.16
CA ARG A 158 18.54 -2.83 4.53
C ARG A 158 19.55 -3.98 4.64
N ASN A 159 19.50 -4.89 3.67
CA ASN A 159 20.42 -6.04 3.61
C ASN A 159 21.62 -5.80 2.69
N TYR A 160 21.80 -4.57 2.18
CA TYR A 160 22.88 -4.22 1.23
C TYR A 160 22.82 -5.02 -0.08
N ASP A 161 21.64 -5.51 -0.46
CA ASP A 161 21.39 -6.21 -1.72
C ASP A 161 21.10 -5.21 -2.85
N PRO A 162 21.41 -5.53 -4.12
CA PRO A 162 21.03 -4.71 -5.26
C PRO A 162 19.52 -4.53 -5.34
N LEU A 163 19.06 -3.30 -5.58
CA LEU A 163 17.63 -3.01 -5.78
C LEU A 163 17.12 -3.70 -7.05
N ILE A 164 15.89 -4.23 -6.99
CA ILE A 164 15.22 -4.81 -8.14
C ILE A 164 14.65 -3.71 -9.04
N ASP A 165 14.16 -2.64 -8.43
CA ASP A 165 13.73 -1.41 -9.07
C ASP A 165 14.80 -0.34 -8.80
N ASN A 166 15.58 -0.01 -9.81
CA ASN A 166 16.82 0.76 -9.64
C ASN A 166 16.89 2.05 -10.47
N ASN A 167 15.73 2.51 -11.00
CA ASN A 167 15.77 3.82 -11.62
C ASN A 167 15.94 4.92 -10.54
N ARG A 168 16.39 6.09 -10.96
CA ARG A 168 16.73 7.19 -10.05
C ARG A 168 15.59 7.53 -9.07
N LEU A 169 14.34 7.63 -9.53
CA LEU A 169 13.22 8.02 -8.68
C LEU A 169 12.88 6.93 -7.65
N GLN A 170 13.02 5.66 -8.04
CA GLN A 170 12.79 4.51 -7.17
C GLN A 170 13.84 4.45 -6.05
N SER A 171 15.12 4.60 -6.41
CA SER A 171 16.21 4.65 -5.43
C SER A 171 16.04 5.82 -4.45
N GLU A 172 15.77 7.03 -4.96
CA GLU A 172 15.52 8.20 -4.11
C GLU A 172 14.36 7.97 -3.11
N VAL A 173 13.26 7.34 -3.52
CA VAL A 173 12.12 7.05 -2.62
C VAL A 173 12.54 6.08 -1.52
N VAL A 174 13.26 5.01 -1.85
CA VAL A 174 13.70 4.02 -0.86
C VAL A 174 14.67 4.66 0.14
N GLU A 175 15.62 5.48 -0.32
CA GLU A 175 16.54 6.24 0.52
C GLU A 175 15.80 7.22 1.45
N GLU A 176 14.83 7.97 0.94
CA GLU A 176 14.02 8.91 1.74
C GLU A 176 13.23 8.20 2.86
N ILE A 177 12.73 6.99 2.60
CA ILE A 177 12.01 6.19 3.61
C ILE A 177 13.00 5.69 4.67
N MET A 178 14.17 5.20 4.27
CA MET A 178 15.22 4.75 5.19
C MET A 178 15.65 5.85 6.16
N GLN A 179 15.88 7.06 5.67
CA GLN A 179 16.28 8.22 6.49
C GLN A 179 15.23 8.66 7.50
N LYS A 180 13.94 8.39 7.25
CA LYS A 180 12.85 8.74 8.18
C LYS A 180 12.59 7.68 9.24
N ALA A 181 13.08 6.46 9.03
CA ALA A 181 12.94 5.36 9.98
C ALA A 181 14.00 5.37 11.09
N GLU A 182 15.03 6.21 10.93
CA GLU A 182 16.05 6.51 11.96
C GLU A 182 15.58 7.64 12.90
#